data_961fda3a3e523dff0f9d62001b71f3e8
#
_entry.id   961fda3a3e523dff0f9d62001b71f3e8
#
_cell.length_a   1.000
_cell.length_b   1.000
_cell.length_c   1.000
_cell.angle_alpha   90.00
_cell.angle_beta   90.00
_cell.angle_gamma   90.00
#
_symmetry.space_group_name_H-M   'P 1'
#
loop_
_entity.id
_entity.type
_entity.pdbx_description
1 polymer ?
#
loop_
_entity_poly.entity_id
_entity_poly.type
_entity_poly.pdbx_seq_one_letter_code
_entity_poly.pdbx_strand_id
1 'polypeptide(L)'
;MDRVLRTILLLLISILLLSPIVYCGVSDNWHDQQRILQLVVLSGSSLLLLFSFPLPFARRMVQVTLLVILGLGSVSAFLSANPSWAFKEWSVFAGLMLFSFNISASPEWVRRIALWGLIVLGGFFCYQFLLSYLAAFVSGLRELNPRVLLSGFSNVRTMGQFQAMLLPLMAALGLYLRETGRFRLSRLVMLLLAIQWCISFALAGRGLWLGFAVAHLALCWIGPVGRRFLIVQLSAVFVGLALYFLLMVALPTWLGIDMTLMSGMRSGLSLRDVLWRDAWGMFVAHPLLGVGPMHFSAVPNSVGAHPRQMLLQWFAEWGGVAGLLVVGLMILGLLRGARYLREQGDSMDAGLWLALVSVLVLAQVDGVFVMPFTQTVLALLVGIAMARWSKPVAPSPAQRWLCRGLAVVVIVVLGRVLLLEVPGLTAAEERYLEIHGGGEAPRFWIQGWIPM
;
A
#
# COMPACT_ATOMS: atom_id res chain seq x y z
N MET A 1 8.45 -14.41 -22.11
CA MET A 1 8.90 -13.02 -21.84
C MET A 1 10.41 -12.97 -21.97
N ASP A 2 10.92 -12.12 -22.82
CA ASP A 2 12.35 -11.97 -23.10
C ASP A 2 13.17 -11.62 -21.84
N ARG A 3 14.47 -11.97 -21.81
CA ARG A 3 15.36 -11.62 -20.68
C ARG A 3 15.35 -10.11 -20.41
N VAL A 4 15.39 -9.29 -21.44
CA VAL A 4 15.37 -7.82 -21.34
C VAL A 4 14.12 -7.33 -20.58
N LEU A 5 12.93 -7.79 -20.95
CA LEU A 5 11.68 -7.37 -20.34
C LEU A 5 11.59 -7.77 -18.86
N ARG A 6 12.14 -8.95 -18.51
CA ARG A 6 12.23 -9.39 -17.09
C ARG A 6 13.18 -8.52 -16.30
N THR A 7 14.32 -8.15 -16.90
CA THR A 7 15.28 -7.24 -16.25
C THR A 7 14.66 -5.87 -16.02
N ILE A 8 13.94 -5.32 -16.99
CA ILE A 8 13.24 -4.04 -16.85
C ILE A 8 12.19 -4.13 -15.73
N LEU A 9 11.40 -5.21 -15.68
CA LEU A 9 10.42 -5.39 -14.61
C LEU A 9 11.09 -5.46 -13.22
N LEU A 10 12.22 -6.13 -13.09
CA LEU A 10 13.01 -6.15 -11.86
C LEU A 10 13.54 -4.77 -11.48
N LEU A 11 14.02 -3.99 -12.44
CA LEU A 11 14.45 -2.61 -12.20
C LEU A 11 13.29 -1.75 -11.70
N LEU A 12 12.10 -1.88 -12.29
CA LEU A 12 10.90 -1.17 -11.81
C LEU A 12 10.51 -1.58 -10.39
N ILE A 13 10.58 -2.89 -10.06
CA ILE A 13 10.37 -3.37 -8.69
C ILE A 13 11.44 -2.81 -7.75
N SER A 14 12.70 -2.75 -8.19
CA SER A 14 13.78 -2.19 -7.37
C SER A 14 13.58 -0.70 -7.12
N ILE A 15 13.15 0.08 -8.10
CA ILE A 15 12.79 1.50 -7.94
C ILE A 15 11.68 1.64 -6.88
N LEU A 16 10.64 0.81 -6.96
CA LEU A 16 9.58 0.80 -5.96
C LEU A 16 10.13 0.54 -4.55
N LEU A 17 10.94 -0.53 -4.39
CA LEU A 17 11.46 -0.94 -3.09
C LEU A 17 12.47 0.06 -2.51
N LEU A 18 13.21 0.76 -3.35
CA LEU A 18 14.17 1.78 -2.92
C LEU A 18 13.51 3.14 -2.63
N SER A 19 12.30 3.37 -3.09
CA SER A 19 11.61 4.67 -2.96
C SER A 19 11.49 5.20 -1.52
N PRO A 20 11.37 4.40 -0.46
CA PRO A 20 11.35 4.88 0.91
C PRO A 20 12.76 4.91 1.58
N ILE A 21 13.81 4.57 0.85
CA ILE A 21 15.20 4.57 1.37
C ILE A 21 16.03 5.69 0.74
N VAL A 22 15.90 5.84 -0.58
CA VAL A 22 16.71 6.76 -1.36
C VAL A 22 15.94 8.05 -1.57
N TYR A 23 16.49 9.13 -1.04
CA TYR A 23 15.98 10.47 -1.29
C TYR A 23 16.61 11.00 -2.58
N CYS A 24 15.78 11.22 -3.60
CA CYS A 24 16.26 11.60 -4.94
C CYS A 24 16.34 13.12 -5.16
N GLY A 25 15.92 13.94 -4.19
CA GLY A 25 15.94 15.40 -4.29
C GLY A 25 15.00 15.97 -5.37
N VAL A 26 14.03 15.20 -5.84
CA VAL A 26 13.05 15.64 -6.88
C VAL A 26 11.86 16.37 -6.27
N SER A 27 11.65 16.24 -4.97
CA SER A 27 10.64 16.91 -4.18
C SER A 27 11.13 16.99 -2.74
N ASP A 28 10.68 17.96 -1.97
CA ASP A 28 11.12 18.19 -0.59
C ASP A 28 10.45 17.25 0.42
N ASN A 29 9.52 16.41 -0.02
CA ASN A 29 8.81 15.47 0.84
C ASN A 29 8.76 14.04 0.28
N TRP A 30 8.65 13.06 1.20
CA TRP A 30 8.62 11.65 0.85
C TRP A 30 7.37 11.23 0.07
N HIS A 31 6.23 11.88 0.26
CA HIS A 31 5.00 11.54 -0.44
C HIS A 31 5.11 11.76 -1.93
N ASP A 32 5.52 12.97 -2.31
CA ASP A 32 5.61 13.37 -3.71
C ASP A 32 6.74 12.63 -4.44
N GLN A 33 7.88 12.43 -3.75
CA GLN A 33 8.94 11.57 -4.28
C GLN A 33 8.43 10.15 -4.58
N GLN A 34 7.72 9.53 -3.64
CA GLN A 34 7.14 8.20 -3.86
C GLN A 34 6.07 8.21 -4.95
N ARG A 35 5.30 9.29 -5.09
CA ARG A 35 4.34 9.45 -6.17
C ARG A 35 5.04 9.51 -7.52
N ILE A 36 6.10 10.31 -7.66
CA ILE A 36 6.89 10.40 -8.90
C ILE A 36 7.44 9.02 -9.28
N LEU A 37 8.06 8.31 -8.33
CA LEU A 37 8.60 6.97 -8.58
C LEU A 37 7.50 5.95 -8.90
N GLN A 38 6.31 6.06 -8.28
CA GLN A 38 5.13 5.28 -8.64
C GLN A 38 4.72 5.52 -10.09
N LEU A 39 4.63 6.80 -10.54
CA LEU A 39 4.27 7.13 -11.92
C LEU A 39 5.28 6.55 -12.91
N VAL A 40 6.58 6.59 -12.60
CA VAL A 40 7.64 5.94 -13.40
C VAL A 40 7.43 4.43 -13.47
N VAL A 41 7.17 3.77 -12.33
CA VAL A 41 6.93 2.32 -12.27
C VAL A 41 5.69 1.93 -13.08
N LEU A 42 4.60 2.66 -12.95
CA LEU A 42 3.35 2.36 -13.65
C LEU A 42 3.45 2.62 -15.15
N SER A 43 4.09 3.72 -15.56
CA SER A 43 4.34 4.02 -16.98
C SER A 43 5.29 3.00 -17.61
N GLY A 44 6.40 2.69 -16.95
CA GLY A 44 7.37 1.68 -17.40
C GLY A 44 6.76 0.28 -17.47
N SER A 45 5.96 -0.10 -16.47
CA SER A 45 5.22 -1.37 -16.49
C SER A 45 4.19 -1.43 -17.63
N SER A 46 3.48 -0.34 -17.88
CA SER A 46 2.54 -0.23 -19.00
C SER A 46 3.27 -0.32 -20.35
N LEU A 47 4.45 0.27 -20.46
CA LEU A 47 5.29 0.18 -21.66
C LEU A 47 5.70 -1.27 -21.99
N LEU A 48 6.02 -2.08 -20.95
CA LEU A 48 6.33 -3.50 -21.16
C LEU A 48 5.18 -4.27 -21.83
N LEU A 49 3.92 -3.88 -21.60
CA LEU A 49 2.76 -4.52 -22.20
C LEU A 49 2.61 -4.24 -23.70
N LEU A 50 3.20 -3.19 -24.21
CA LEU A 50 3.21 -2.90 -25.66
C LEU A 50 4.08 -3.88 -26.43
N PHE A 51 5.17 -4.37 -25.80
CA PHE A 51 6.19 -5.21 -26.44
C PHE A 51 6.04 -6.70 -26.16
N SER A 52 5.45 -7.08 -25.02
CA SER A 52 5.31 -8.49 -24.68
C SER A 52 3.91 -8.84 -24.19
N PHE A 53 3.45 -10.00 -24.66
CA PHE A 53 2.15 -10.50 -24.26
C PHE A 53 2.22 -11.99 -23.90
N PRO A 54 2.50 -12.32 -22.64
CA PRO A 54 1.81 -13.41 -22.00
C PRO A 54 1.11 -12.90 -20.74
N LEU A 55 -0.04 -12.24 -20.87
CA LEU A 55 -0.85 -11.98 -19.68
C LEU A 55 -1.69 -13.22 -19.38
N PRO A 56 -1.52 -13.87 -18.23
CA PRO A 56 -2.52 -14.78 -17.74
C PRO A 56 -3.72 -13.95 -17.30
N PHE A 57 -4.77 -14.00 -18.10
CA PHE A 57 -5.99 -13.31 -17.72
C PHE A 57 -6.74 -14.08 -16.64
N ALA A 58 -7.33 -13.33 -15.72
CA ALA A 58 -8.38 -13.81 -14.85
C ALA A 58 -9.55 -14.39 -15.65
N ARG A 59 -10.48 -15.11 -15.00
CA ARG A 59 -11.70 -15.61 -15.65
C ARG A 59 -12.45 -14.46 -16.34
N ARG A 60 -13.13 -14.75 -17.43
CA ARG A 60 -13.88 -13.78 -18.26
C ARG A 60 -14.73 -12.81 -17.43
N MET A 61 -15.39 -13.32 -16.37
CA MET A 61 -16.18 -12.49 -15.46
C MET A 61 -15.35 -11.38 -14.80
N VAL A 62 -14.17 -11.69 -14.25
CA VAL A 62 -13.29 -10.69 -13.60
C VAL A 62 -12.83 -9.64 -14.61
N GLN A 63 -12.52 -10.06 -15.84
CA GLN A 63 -12.11 -9.14 -16.91
C GLN A 63 -13.23 -8.17 -17.28
N VAL A 64 -14.45 -8.68 -17.48
CA VAL A 64 -15.63 -7.85 -17.79
C VAL A 64 -15.88 -6.87 -16.64
N THR A 65 -15.82 -7.35 -15.40
CA THR A 65 -16.00 -6.50 -14.21
C THR A 65 -14.97 -5.36 -14.16
N LEU A 66 -13.69 -5.65 -14.40
CA LEU A 66 -12.64 -4.62 -14.43
C LEU A 66 -12.87 -3.61 -15.56
N LEU A 67 -13.31 -4.07 -16.75
CA LEU A 67 -13.64 -3.19 -17.86
C LEU A 67 -14.84 -2.29 -17.55
N VAL A 68 -15.86 -2.82 -16.89
CA VAL A 68 -17.02 -2.03 -16.45
C VAL A 68 -16.59 -0.98 -15.43
N ILE A 69 -15.75 -1.33 -14.43
CA ILE A 69 -15.22 -0.38 -13.44
C ILE A 69 -14.45 0.74 -14.14
N LEU A 70 -13.53 0.40 -15.04
CA LEU A 70 -12.74 1.40 -15.76
C LEU A 70 -13.62 2.25 -16.70
N GLY A 71 -14.58 1.65 -17.38
CA GLY A 71 -15.53 2.36 -18.23
C GLY A 71 -16.39 3.36 -17.45
N LEU A 72 -16.99 2.93 -16.34
CA LEU A 72 -17.76 3.81 -15.45
C LEU A 72 -16.88 4.91 -14.88
N GLY A 73 -15.64 4.58 -14.44
CA GLY A 73 -14.69 5.56 -13.96
C GLY A 73 -14.27 6.57 -15.03
N SER A 74 -14.13 6.16 -16.30
CA SER A 74 -13.86 7.07 -17.42
C SER A 74 -15.03 8.04 -17.66
N VAL A 75 -16.27 7.54 -17.64
CA VAL A 75 -17.46 8.39 -17.77
C VAL A 75 -17.55 9.36 -16.59
N SER A 76 -17.37 8.88 -15.37
CA SER A 76 -17.35 9.70 -14.16
C SER A 76 -16.27 10.78 -14.23
N ALA A 77 -15.05 10.42 -14.67
CA ALA A 77 -13.94 11.35 -14.83
C ALA A 77 -14.24 12.44 -15.89
N PHE A 78 -14.85 12.07 -17.00
CA PHE A 78 -15.20 13.01 -18.07
C PHE A 78 -16.29 14.00 -17.63
N LEU A 79 -17.25 13.55 -16.84
CA LEU A 79 -18.38 14.36 -16.34
C LEU A 79 -18.03 15.14 -15.06
N SER A 80 -16.85 14.94 -14.47
CA SER A 80 -16.43 15.60 -13.24
C SER A 80 -16.10 17.08 -13.46
N ALA A 81 -16.10 17.86 -12.39
CA ALA A 81 -15.77 19.30 -12.43
C ALA A 81 -14.35 19.57 -12.98
N ASN A 82 -13.40 18.67 -12.72
CA ASN A 82 -12.01 18.78 -13.16
C ASN A 82 -11.53 17.48 -13.84
N PRO A 83 -11.87 17.22 -15.11
CA PRO A 83 -11.56 15.98 -15.80
C PRO A 83 -10.07 15.63 -15.83
N SER A 84 -9.18 16.63 -15.94
CA SER A 84 -7.74 16.40 -15.96
C SER A 84 -7.23 15.73 -14.67
N TRP A 85 -7.71 16.16 -13.50
CA TRP A 85 -7.37 15.58 -12.20
C TRP A 85 -8.00 14.19 -12.03
N ALA A 86 -9.25 14.03 -12.45
CA ALA A 86 -9.93 12.75 -12.41
C ALA A 86 -9.21 11.69 -13.26
N PHE A 87 -8.75 12.05 -14.46
CA PHE A 87 -7.99 11.12 -15.32
C PHE A 87 -6.61 10.79 -14.79
N LYS A 88 -5.96 11.66 -14.00
CA LYS A 88 -4.72 11.29 -13.29
C LYS A 88 -4.95 10.14 -12.33
N GLU A 89 -5.91 10.27 -11.43
CA GLU A 89 -6.25 9.23 -10.45
C GLU A 89 -6.73 7.94 -11.13
N TRP A 90 -7.62 8.07 -12.14
CA TRP A 90 -8.06 6.96 -12.95
C TRP A 90 -6.88 6.21 -13.60
N SER A 91 -5.91 6.95 -14.16
CA SER A 91 -4.72 6.36 -14.79
C SER A 91 -3.80 5.69 -13.77
N VAL A 92 -3.71 6.19 -12.53
CA VAL A 92 -2.99 5.50 -11.45
C VAL A 92 -3.64 4.14 -11.17
N PHE A 93 -4.97 4.06 -10.99
CA PHE A 93 -5.66 2.79 -10.75
C PHE A 93 -5.56 1.83 -11.94
N ALA A 94 -5.69 2.32 -13.18
CA ALA A 94 -5.50 1.53 -14.38
C ALA A 94 -4.05 1.01 -14.46
N GLY A 95 -3.06 1.84 -14.16
CA GLY A 95 -1.64 1.48 -14.12
C GLY A 95 -1.33 0.43 -13.05
N LEU A 96 -1.90 0.56 -11.84
CA LEU A 96 -1.77 -0.43 -10.76
C LEU A 96 -2.34 -1.79 -11.17
N MET A 97 -3.48 -1.80 -11.86
CA MET A 97 -4.06 -3.02 -12.43
C MET A 97 -3.14 -3.66 -13.48
N LEU A 98 -2.61 -2.87 -14.41
CA LEU A 98 -1.66 -3.36 -15.43
C LEU A 98 -0.35 -3.85 -14.80
N PHE A 99 0.15 -3.18 -13.77
CA PHE A 99 1.30 -3.63 -12.99
C PHE A 99 1.04 -4.98 -12.32
N SER A 100 -0.12 -5.15 -11.66
CA SER A 100 -0.53 -6.44 -11.07
C SER A 100 -0.56 -7.56 -12.11
N PHE A 101 -1.02 -7.28 -13.33
CA PHE A 101 -1.02 -8.24 -14.43
C PHE A 101 0.40 -8.63 -14.86
N ASN A 102 1.32 -7.66 -14.99
CA ASN A 102 2.71 -7.94 -15.31
C ASN A 102 3.39 -8.82 -14.23
N ILE A 103 3.14 -8.52 -12.96
CA ILE A 103 3.63 -9.34 -11.84
C ILE A 103 3.05 -10.75 -11.91
N SER A 104 1.74 -10.88 -12.16
CA SER A 104 1.08 -12.18 -12.29
C SER A 104 1.65 -13.01 -13.43
N ALA A 105 1.98 -12.38 -14.55
CA ALA A 105 2.58 -13.01 -15.73
C ALA A 105 4.08 -13.32 -15.58
N SER A 106 4.74 -12.71 -14.59
CA SER A 106 6.19 -12.86 -14.41
C SER A 106 6.56 -14.27 -13.92
N PRO A 107 7.78 -14.75 -14.20
CA PRO A 107 8.27 -16.00 -13.65
C PRO A 107 8.30 -16.00 -12.12
N GLU A 108 8.21 -17.19 -11.52
CA GLU A 108 8.20 -17.35 -10.07
C GLU A 108 9.41 -16.72 -9.38
N TRP A 109 10.60 -16.84 -9.97
CA TRP A 109 11.82 -16.27 -9.41
C TRP A 109 11.78 -14.74 -9.31
N VAL A 110 11.12 -14.03 -10.25
CA VAL A 110 10.90 -12.56 -10.18
C VAL A 110 10.02 -12.23 -8.98
N ARG A 111 8.92 -12.95 -8.80
CA ARG A 111 8.01 -12.78 -7.65
C ARG A 111 8.69 -13.09 -6.32
N ARG A 112 9.54 -14.13 -6.29
CA ARG A 112 10.35 -14.44 -5.11
C ARG A 112 11.34 -13.32 -4.77
N ILE A 113 12.03 -12.78 -5.76
CA ILE A 113 12.95 -11.63 -5.56
C ILE A 113 12.17 -10.42 -5.00
N ALA A 114 10.98 -10.12 -5.53
CA ALA A 114 10.15 -9.04 -5.04
C ALA A 114 9.74 -9.23 -3.57
N LEU A 115 9.33 -10.44 -3.17
CA LEU A 115 9.00 -10.76 -1.77
C LEU A 115 10.22 -10.66 -0.86
N TRP A 116 11.38 -11.18 -1.28
CA TRP A 116 12.61 -11.02 -0.53
C TRP A 116 13.01 -9.56 -0.39
N GLY A 117 12.86 -8.77 -1.45
CA GLY A 117 13.14 -7.34 -1.42
C GLY A 117 12.27 -6.59 -0.40
N LEU A 118 10.98 -6.92 -0.26
CA LEU A 118 10.11 -6.36 0.79
C LEU A 118 10.62 -6.70 2.19
N ILE A 119 11.11 -7.92 2.40
CA ILE A 119 11.62 -8.36 3.70
C ILE A 119 12.96 -7.71 4.02
N VAL A 120 13.85 -7.57 3.03
CA VAL A 120 15.12 -6.84 3.17
C VAL A 120 14.84 -5.37 3.50
N LEU A 121 13.86 -4.75 2.83
CA LEU A 121 13.40 -3.40 3.15
C LEU A 121 12.91 -3.30 4.61
N GLY A 122 12.12 -4.29 5.06
CA GLY A 122 11.71 -4.37 6.47
C GLY A 122 12.90 -4.48 7.42
N GLY A 123 13.92 -5.27 7.07
CA GLY A 123 15.19 -5.36 7.83
C GLY A 123 15.94 -4.04 7.86
N PHE A 124 15.94 -3.29 6.76
CA PHE A 124 16.54 -1.95 6.70
C PHE A 124 15.86 -0.99 7.67
N PHE A 125 14.52 -0.99 7.77
CA PHE A 125 13.82 -0.17 8.76
C PHE A 125 14.09 -0.59 10.21
N CYS A 126 14.29 -1.89 10.48
CA CYS A 126 14.78 -2.34 11.79
C CYS A 126 16.16 -1.76 12.09
N TYR A 127 17.08 -1.82 11.13
CA TYR A 127 18.42 -1.25 11.26
C TYR A 127 18.37 0.27 11.48
N GLN A 128 17.62 1.00 10.66
CA GLN A 128 17.46 2.45 10.77
C GLN A 128 16.92 2.84 12.15
N PHE A 129 15.86 2.16 12.61
CA PHE A 129 15.26 2.42 13.92
C PHE A 129 16.26 2.23 15.05
N LEU A 130 16.97 1.10 15.08
CA LEU A 130 17.96 0.81 16.11
C LEU A 130 19.17 1.75 16.06
N LEU A 131 19.66 2.07 14.85
CA LEU A 131 20.77 3.02 14.68
C LEU A 131 20.39 4.42 15.15
N SER A 132 19.21 4.93 14.73
CA SER A 132 18.71 6.24 15.14
C SER A 132 18.47 6.29 16.65
N TYR A 133 17.94 5.19 17.21
CA TYR A 133 17.75 5.05 18.66
C TYR A 133 19.08 5.13 19.41
N LEU A 134 20.09 4.36 19.00
CA LEU A 134 21.43 4.40 19.61
C LEU A 134 22.09 5.78 19.44
N ALA A 135 21.98 6.39 18.26
CA ALA A 135 22.52 7.73 18.01
C ALA A 135 21.90 8.78 18.92
N ALA A 136 20.60 8.69 19.21
CA ALA A 136 19.92 9.59 20.14
C ALA A 136 20.49 9.51 21.57
N PHE A 137 20.82 8.32 22.05
CA PHE A 137 21.45 8.14 23.36
C PHE A 137 22.88 8.68 23.39
N VAL A 138 23.67 8.39 22.35
CA VAL A 138 25.07 8.84 22.27
C VAL A 138 25.16 10.36 22.13
N SER A 139 24.19 11.01 21.46
CA SER A 139 24.15 12.47 21.34
C SER A 139 23.71 13.21 22.62
N GLY A 140 23.33 12.48 23.66
CA GLY A 140 22.93 13.06 24.95
C GLY A 140 21.55 13.74 24.93
N LEU A 141 20.67 13.34 24.01
CA LEU A 141 19.29 13.84 23.99
C LEU A 141 18.58 13.48 25.30
N ARG A 142 17.87 14.45 25.87
CA ARG A 142 17.07 14.27 27.08
C ARG A 142 15.61 13.92 26.80
N GLU A 143 15.16 14.22 25.58
CA GLU A 143 13.81 13.90 25.10
C GLU A 143 13.90 13.14 23.79
N LEU A 144 13.16 12.05 23.66
CA LEU A 144 13.13 11.23 22.45
C LEU A 144 11.69 10.95 22.01
N ASN A 145 11.38 11.31 20.77
CA ASN A 145 10.13 10.94 20.12
C ASN A 145 10.36 9.77 19.15
N PRO A 146 9.75 8.58 19.38
CA PRO A 146 9.96 7.43 18.50
C PRO A 146 9.60 7.66 17.03
N ARG A 147 8.75 8.66 16.74
CA ARG A 147 8.33 8.98 15.36
C ARG A 147 9.43 9.53 14.50
N VAL A 148 10.45 10.17 15.09
CA VAL A 148 11.59 10.71 14.35
C VAL A 148 12.71 9.70 14.13
N LEU A 149 12.60 8.49 14.70
CA LEU A 149 13.59 7.42 14.54
C LEU A 149 13.55 6.75 13.18
N LEU A 150 12.50 6.98 12.40
CA LEU A 150 12.31 6.43 11.06
C LEU A 150 12.07 7.55 10.06
N SER A 151 12.79 7.50 8.95
CA SER A 151 12.55 8.31 7.75
C SER A 151 12.05 7.43 6.61
N GLY A 152 11.75 8.03 5.47
CA GLY A 152 11.31 7.30 4.28
C GLY A 152 9.79 7.30 4.06
N PHE A 153 9.03 7.83 5.00
CA PHE A 153 7.59 8.03 4.86
C PHE A 153 7.19 9.43 5.35
N SER A 154 6.26 10.06 4.66
CA SER A 154 5.72 11.37 5.07
C SER A 154 4.97 11.31 6.40
N ASN A 155 4.49 10.13 6.80
CA ASN A 155 3.72 9.95 8.02
C ASN A 155 3.93 8.54 8.60
N VAL A 156 3.96 8.44 9.93
CA VAL A 156 4.04 7.14 10.65
C VAL A 156 2.91 6.18 10.32
N ARG A 157 1.75 6.68 9.87
CA ARG A 157 0.63 5.84 9.41
C ARG A 157 1.00 5.08 8.15
N THR A 158 1.73 5.69 7.21
CA THR A 158 2.17 5.03 5.97
C THR A 158 3.14 3.88 6.28
N MET A 159 4.01 4.04 7.29
CA MET A 159 4.81 2.92 7.82
C MET A 159 3.91 1.80 8.36
N GLY A 160 2.86 2.13 9.13
CA GLY A 160 1.87 1.15 9.60
C GLY A 160 1.13 0.42 8.47
N GLN A 161 0.82 1.12 7.37
CA GLN A 161 0.21 0.51 6.17
C GLN A 161 1.18 -0.48 5.50
N PHE A 162 2.47 -0.14 5.42
CA PHE A 162 3.50 -1.06 4.93
C PHE A 162 3.65 -2.26 5.86
N GLN A 163 3.70 -2.04 7.17
CA GLN A 163 3.77 -3.13 8.17
C GLN A 163 2.57 -4.08 8.08
N ALA A 164 1.37 -3.61 7.75
CA ALA A 164 0.20 -4.47 7.55
C ALA A 164 0.42 -5.55 6.47
N MET A 165 1.23 -5.22 5.47
CA MET A 165 1.62 -6.16 4.40
C MET A 165 2.89 -6.94 4.74
N LEU A 166 3.86 -6.29 5.35
CA LEU A 166 5.19 -6.83 5.63
C LEU A 166 5.19 -7.92 6.70
N LEU A 167 4.56 -7.65 7.86
CA LEU A 167 4.66 -8.55 9.03
C LEU A 167 4.15 -9.97 8.75
N PRO A 168 3.01 -10.17 8.04
CA PRO A 168 2.59 -11.51 7.64
C PRO A 168 3.57 -12.21 6.69
N LEU A 169 4.18 -11.47 5.78
CA LEU A 169 5.16 -12.02 4.83
C LEU A 169 6.46 -12.43 5.54
N MET A 170 6.91 -11.66 6.53
CA MET A 170 8.06 -12.02 7.36
C MET A 170 7.80 -13.29 8.15
N ALA A 171 6.63 -13.44 8.78
CA ALA A 171 6.24 -14.65 9.49
C ALA A 171 6.19 -15.86 8.55
N ALA A 172 5.60 -15.68 7.37
CA ALA A 172 5.53 -16.71 6.34
C ALA A 172 6.92 -17.18 5.90
N LEU A 173 7.82 -16.24 5.62
CA LEU A 173 9.19 -16.55 5.23
C LEU A 173 9.94 -17.25 6.38
N GLY A 174 9.78 -16.80 7.62
CA GLY A 174 10.40 -17.42 8.79
C GLY A 174 9.98 -18.88 8.94
N LEU A 175 8.69 -19.19 8.76
CA LEU A 175 8.17 -20.55 8.74
C LEU A 175 8.73 -21.37 7.57
N TYR A 176 8.66 -20.85 6.35
CA TYR A 176 9.19 -21.50 5.16
C TYR A 176 10.68 -21.85 5.30
N LEU A 177 11.49 -20.93 5.83
CA LEU A 177 12.91 -21.17 6.07
C LEU A 177 13.15 -22.25 7.13
N ARG A 178 12.31 -22.32 8.13
CA ARG A 178 12.35 -23.37 9.16
C ARG A 178 12.00 -24.75 8.57
N GLU A 179 10.96 -24.81 7.76
CA GLU A 179 10.49 -26.01 7.07
C GLU A 179 11.54 -26.56 6.07
N THR A 180 12.33 -25.64 5.46
CA THR A 180 13.42 -26.00 4.53
C THR A 180 14.78 -26.21 5.22
N GLY A 181 14.84 -26.28 6.56
CA GLY A 181 16.06 -26.56 7.32
C GLY A 181 17.03 -25.38 7.46
N ARG A 182 16.65 -24.18 7.00
CA ARG A 182 17.48 -22.96 7.08
C ARG A 182 17.30 -22.24 8.41
N PHE A 183 17.55 -22.92 9.52
CA PHE A 183 17.23 -22.45 10.88
C PHE A 183 17.89 -21.11 11.26
N ARG A 184 19.14 -20.84 10.84
CA ARG A 184 19.83 -19.58 11.18
C ARG A 184 19.11 -18.38 10.54
N LEU A 185 18.75 -18.50 9.27
CA LEU A 185 18.06 -17.44 8.53
C LEU A 185 16.62 -17.28 9.03
N SER A 186 15.95 -18.38 9.36
CA SER A 186 14.63 -18.33 10.02
C SER A 186 14.68 -17.53 11.32
N ARG A 187 15.66 -17.80 12.20
CA ARG A 187 15.82 -17.04 13.47
C ARG A 187 16.06 -15.56 13.22
N LEU A 188 16.90 -15.20 12.24
CA LEU A 188 17.12 -13.80 11.86
C LEU A 188 15.83 -13.12 11.43
N VAL A 189 15.06 -13.75 10.53
CA VAL A 189 13.77 -13.17 10.05
C VAL A 189 12.79 -13.03 11.21
N MET A 190 12.74 -14.00 12.14
CA MET A 190 11.86 -13.92 13.31
C MET A 190 12.28 -12.84 14.31
N LEU A 191 13.59 -12.61 14.47
CA LEU A 191 14.09 -11.47 15.25
C LEU A 191 13.70 -10.13 14.62
N LEU A 192 13.89 -9.98 13.31
CA LEU A 192 13.46 -8.79 12.58
C LEU A 192 11.95 -8.58 12.68
N LEU A 193 11.15 -9.64 12.63
CA LEU A 193 9.70 -9.58 12.84
C LEU A 193 9.36 -9.06 14.25
N ALA A 194 10.06 -9.52 15.29
CA ALA A 194 9.85 -9.03 16.65
C ALA A 194 10.23 -7.54 16.80
N ILE A 195 11.33 -7.10 16.17
CA ILE A 195 11.73 -5.68 16.13
C ILE A 195 10.67 -4.86 15.37
N GLN A 196 10.14 -5.35 14.27
CA GLN A 196 9.04 -4.69 13.54
C GLN A 196 7.79 -4.53 14.41
N TRP A 197 7.46 -5.51 15.26
CA TRP A 197 6.40 -5.37 16.25
C TRP A 197 6.72 -4.31 17.32
N CYS A 198 7.97 -4.26 17.79
CA CYS A 198 8.43 -3.19 18.69
C CYS A 198 8.22 -1.81 18.05
N ILE A 199 8.62 -1.63 16.79
CA ILE A 199 8.37 -0.40 16.02
C ILE A 199 6.87 -0.09 15.93
N SER A 200 6.04 -1.09 15.65
CA SER A 200 4.58 -0.91 15.59
C SER A 200 3.99 -0.40 16.90
N PHE A 201 4.49 -0.88 18.05
CA PHE A 201 4.07 -0.40 19.37
C PHE A 201 4.58 1.02 19.63
N ALA A 202 5.85 1.31 19.29
CA ALA A 202 6.44 2.64 19.46
C ALA A 202 5.72 3.72 18.62
N LEU A 203 5.23 3.37 17.44
CA LEU A 203 4.47 4.26 16.56
C LEU A 203 2.97 4.31 16.85
N ALA A 204 2.48 3.50 17.80
CA ALA A 204 1.07 3.39 18.20
C ALA A 204 0.09 3.15 17.04
N GLY A 205 0.38 2.15 16.20
CA GLY A 205 -0.35 1.81 14.97
C GLY A 205 -1.72 1.14 15.22
N ARG A 206 -2.68 1.80 15.90
CA ARG A 206 -3.98 1.22 16.28
C ARG A 206 -4.76 0.61 15.10
N GLY A 207 -4.77 1.27 13.94
CA GLY A 207 -5.43 0.74 12.75
C GLY A 207 -4.77 -0.54 12.24
N LEU A 208 -3.43 -0.62 12.31
CA LEU A 208 -2.66 -1.82 12.02
C LEU A 208 -3.07 -2.97 12.95
N TRP A 209 -3.13 -2.74 14.25
CA TRP A 209 -3.50 -3.78 15.23
C TRP A 209 -4.92 -4.31 15.00
N LEU A 210 -5.88 -3.42 14.65
CA LEU A 210 -7.22 -3.82 14.25
C LEU A 210 -7.19 -4.70 13.00
N GLY A 211 -6.46 -4.30 11.97
CA GLY A 211 -6.31 -5.08 10.74
C GLY A 211 -5.76 -6.48 11.02
N PHE A 212 -4.74 -6.56 11.88
CA PHE A 212 -4.16 -7.84 12.30
C PHE A 212 -5.12 -8.70 13.11
N ALA A 213 -5.81 -8.14 14.10
CA ALA A 213 -6.75 -8.89 14.93
C ALA A 213 -7.85 -9.55 14.08
N VAL A 214 -8.48 -8.77 13.19
CA VAL A 214 -9.53 -9.30 12.29
C VAL A 214 -8.96 -10.35 11.32
N ALA A 215 -7.80 -10.10 10.73
CA ALA A 215 -7.19 -11.03 9.79
C ALA A 215 -6.79 -12.36 10.46
N HIS A 216 -6.24 -12.33 11.68
CA HIS A 216 -5.88 -13.54 12.41
C HIS A 216 -7.10 -14.34 12.87
N LEU A 217 -8.16 -13.66 13.31
CA LEU A 217 -9.44 -14.32 13.61
C LEU A 217 -9.98 -15.04 12.35
N ALA A 218 -9.98 -14.36 11.21
CA ALA A 218 -10.40 -14.97 9.96
C ALA A 218 -9.51 -16.15 9.54
N LEU A 219 -8.18 -16.07 9.75
CA LEU A 219 -7.24 -17.14 9.43
C LEU A 219 -7.45 -18.40 10.29
N CYS A 220 -7.85 -18.27 11.55
CA CYS A 220 -8.16 -19.41 12.43
C CYS A 220 -9.26 -20.32 11.87
N TRP A 221 -10.17 -19.77 11.08
CA TRP A 221 -11.26 -20.52 10.44
C TRP A 221 -10.82 -21.26 9.15
N ILE A 222 -9.60 -20.98 8.64
CA ILE A 222 -9.11 -21.56 7.39
C ILE A 222 -8.52 -22.95 7.60
N GLY A 223 -8.02 -23.28 8.82
CA GLY A 223 -7.54 -24.63 9.13
C GLY A 223 -6.20 -24.67 9.88
N PRO A 224 -5.50 -25.83 9.90
CA PRO A 224 -4.29 -26.03 10.71
C PRO A 224 -3.13 -25.09 10.36
N VAL A 225 -2.99 -24.72 9.09
CA VAL A 225 -1.97 -23.77 8.63
C VAL A 225 -2.17 -22.41 9.32
N GLY A 226 -3.42 -21.96 9.41
CA GLY A 226 -3.75 -20.71 10.09
C GLY A 226 -3.41 -20.73 11.57
N ARG A 227 -3.63 -21.85 12.27
CA ARG A 227 -3.31 -21.97 13.72
C ARG A 227 -1.80 -21.91 13.97
N ARG A 228 -0.99 -22.60 13.15
CA ARG A 228 0.48 -22.53 13.25
C ARG A 228 0.98 -21.11 13.01
N PHE A 229 0.41 -20.44 12.02
CA PHE A 229 0.73 -19.06 11.68
C PHE A 229 0.40 -18.11 12.83
N LEU A 230 -0.75 -18.27 13.46
CA LEU A 230 -1.18 -17.49 14.62
C LEU A 230 -0.20 -17.62 15.79
N ILE A 231 0.26 -18.84 16.11
CA ILE A 231 1.23 -19.08 17.18
C ILE A 231 2.52 -18.30 16.92
N VAL A 232 3.03 -18.33 15.70
CA VAL A 232 4.26 -17.62 15.31
C VAL A 232 4.07 -16.10 15.43
N GLN A 233 2.96 -15.58 14.94
CA GLN A 233 2.67 -14.15 15.04
C GLN A 233 2.49 -13.70 16.49
N LEU A 234 1.74 -14.42 17.30
CA LEU A 234 1.56 -14.09 18.72
C LEU A 234 2.89 -14.14 19.47
N SER A 235 3.74 -15.15 19.20
CA SER A 235 5.08 -15.21 19.81
C SER A 235 5.91 -13.96 19.43
N ALA A 236 5.87 -13.53 18.17
CA ALA A 236 6.57 -12.33 17.72
C ALA A 236 5.97 -11.04 18.34
N VAL A 237 4.66 -10.96 18.50
CA VAL A 237 3.97 -9.88 19.21
C VAL A 237 4.46 -9.78 20.66
N PHE A 238 4.50 -10.90 21.40
CA PHE A 238 4.97 -10.90 22.78
C PHE A 238 6.43 -10.50 22.91
N VAL A 239 7.31 -11.02 22.05
CA VAL A 239 8.73 -10.62 22.03
C VAL A 239 8.86 -9.14 21.65
N GLY A 240 8.12 -8.67 20.65
CA GLY A 240 8.11 -7.27 20.23
C GLY A 240 7.59 -6.34 21.32
N LEU A 241 6.58 -6.76 22.10
CA LEU A 241 6.08 -6.01 23.24
C LEU A 241 7.11 -5.95 24.38
N ALA A 242 7.81 -7.06 24.66
CA ALA A 242 8.89 -7.09 25.63
C ALA A 242 10.06 -6.15 25.21
N LEU A 243 10.43 -6.16 23.92
CA LEU A 243 11.41 -5.24 23.37
C LEU A 243 10.94 -3.77 23.46
N TYR A 244 9.66 -3.52 23.21
CA TYR A 244 9.07 -2.19 23.37
C TYR A 244 9.20 -1.70 24.83
N PHE A 245 8.82 -2.50 25.81
CA PHE A 245 8.97 -2.14 27.22
C PHE A 245 10.44 -1.91 27.59
N LEU A 246 11.35 -2.77 27.14
CA LEU A 246 12.77 -2.63 27.40
C LEU A 246 13.34 -1.35 26.79
N LEU A 247 13.12 -1.13 25.48
CA LEU A 247 13.76 -0.04 24.74
C LEU A 247 13.04 1.30 24.90
N MET A 248 11.71 1.33 25.04
CA MET A 248 10.95 2.58 25.06
C MET A 248 10.48 2.99 26.43
N VAL A 249 10.57 2.12 27.45
CA VAL A 249 10.14 2.43 28.82
C VAL A 249 11.30 2.24 29.80
N ALA A 250 11.78 1.01 29.98
CA ALA A 250 12.72 0.70 31.07
C ALA A 250 14.10 1.39 30.88
N LEU A 251 14.71 1.25 29.71
CA LEU A 251 16.04 1.80 29.45
C LEU A 251 16.05 3.34 29.46
N PRO A 252 15.13 4.05 28.79
CA PRO A 252 15.04 5.52 28.89
C PRO A 252 14.82 6.00 30.33
N THR A 253 13.88 5.41 31.06
CA THR A 253 13.63 5.76 32.48
C THR A 253 14.88 5.59 33.33
N TRP A 254 15.61 4.50 33.13
CA TRP A 254 16.87 4.25 33.87
C TRP A 254 17.97 5.27 33.53
N LEU A 255 18.01 5.76 32.30
CA LEU A 255 18.99 6.76 31.83
C LEU A 255 18.51 8.21 32.01
N GLY A 256 17.34 8.46 32.58
CA GLY A 256 16.77 9.79 32.79
C GLY A 256 16.38 10.50 31.50
N ILE A 257 15.98 9.75 30.47
CA ILE A 257 15.52 10.27 29.18
C ILE A 257 14.01 10.26 29.13
N ASP A 258 13.41 11.41 28.85
CA ASP A 258 11.96 11.53 28.68
C ASP A 258 11.54 11.03 27.30
N MET A 259 10.67 10.03 27.30
CA MET A 259 10.09 9.51 26.06
C MET A 259 8.75 10.17 25.77
N THR A 260 8.65 10.87 24.65
CA THR A 260 7.38 11.41 24.16
C THR A 260 6.53 10.27 23.57
N LEU A 261 6.16 9.32 24.42
CA LEU A 261 5.20 8.28 24.08
C LEU A 261 3.82 8.91 23.97
N MET A 262 2.98 8.41 23.07
CA MET A 262 1.60 8.90 22.98
C MET A 262 0.87 8.62 24.30
N SER A 263 0.89 9.60 25.20
CA SER A 263 0.11 9.59 26.44
C SER A 263 -1.37 9.67 26.09
N GLY A 264 -2.08 8.61 26.37
CA GLY A 264 -3.53 8.54 26.28
C GLY A 264 -4.06 8.05 24.90
N MET A 265 -5.02 7.12 24.96
CA MET A 265 -5.88 6.83 23.84
C MET A 265 -6.66 8.10 23.51
N ARG A 266 -6.39 8.71 22.35
CA ARG A 266 -7.26 9.79 21.84
C ARG A 266 -8.68 9.23 21.81
N SER A 267 -9.55 9.72 22.69
CA SER A 267 -10.98 9.44 22.66
C SER A 267 -11.54 10.13 21.41
N GLY A 268 -12.13 9.36 20.50
CA GLY A 268 -12.76 9.89 19.30
C GLY A 268 -12.19 9.38 17.97
N LEU A 269 -12.93 9.61 16.90
CA LEU A 269 -12.64 9.15 15.54
C LEU A 269 -11.57 9.99 14.82
N SER A 270 -10.90 10.92 15.51
CA SER A 270 -9.89 11.82 14.92
C SER A 270 -10.44 12.60 13.72
N LEU A 271 -11.63 13.16 13.84
CA LEU A 271 -12.38 13.91 12.82
C LEU A 271 -12.72 13.09 11.55
N ARG A 272 -12.65 11.77 11.63
CA ARG A 272 -13.08 10.92 10.51
C ARG A 272 -14.59 10.98 10.28
N ASP A 273 -15.36 11.21 11.32
CA ASP A 273 -16.81 11.43 11.25
C ASP A 273 -17.19 12.58 10.31
N VAL A 274 -16.43 13.68 10.30
CA VAL A 274 -16.59 14.78 9.35
C VAL A 274 -16.32 14.28 7.93
N LEU A 275 -15.16 13.68 7.69
CA LEU A 275 -14.78 13.16 6.37
C LEU A 275 -15.78 12.11 5.83
N TRP A 276 -16.29 11.26 6.69
CA TRP A 276 -17.26 10.22 6.32
C TRP A 276 -18.62 10.82 5.98
N ARG A 277 -19.05 11.85 6.70
CA ARG A 277 -20.27 12.58 6.39
C ARG A 277 -20.19 13.27 5.04
N ASP A 278 -19.07 13.96 4.78
CA ASP A 278 -18.82 14.64 3.51
C ASP A 278 -18.82 13.63 2.34
N ALA A 279 -18.10 12.51 2.47
CA ALA A 279 -18.07 11.47 1.46
C ALA A 279 -19.46 10.82 1.23
N TRP A 280 -20.22 10.60 2.29
CA TRP A 280 -21.58 10.10 2.19
C TRP A 280 -22.52 11.11 1.50
N GLY A 281 -22.40 12.40 1.81
CA GLY A 281 -23.14 13.47 1.14
C GLY A 281 -22.86 13.50 -0.36
N MET A 282 -21.58 13.39 -0.78
CA MET A 282 -21.19 13.29 -2.18
C MET A 282 -21.82 12.07 -2.87
N PHE A 283 -21.80 10.92 -2.20
CA PHE A 283 -22.42 9.70 -2.74
C PHE A 283 -23.93 9.85 -2.91
N VAL A 284 -24.62 10.39 -1.93
CA VAL A 284 -26.09 10.58 -2.01
C VAL A 284 -26.46 11.57 -3.13
N ALA A 285 -25.63 12.61 -3.34
CA ALA A 285 -25.84 13.57 -4.44
C ALA A 285 -25.58 12.97 -5.83
N HIS A 286 -24.62 12.04 -5.94
CA HIS A 286 -24.20 11.43 -7.22
C HIS A 286 -24.10 9.88 -7.13
N PRO A 287 -25.20 9.14 -6.87
CA PRO A 287 -25.12 7.74 -6.44
C PRO A 287 -24.67 6.77 -7.54
N LEU A 288 -24.84 7.06 -8.81
CA LEU A 288 -24.50 6.15 -9.91
C LEU A 288 -23.03 6.22 -10.32
N LEU A 289 -22.52 7.43 -10.58
CA LEU A 289 -21.19 7.67 -11.14
C LEU A 289 -20.22 8.32 -10.17
N GLY A 290 -20.72 8.80 -9.00
CA GLY A 290 -19.92 9.59 -8.07
C GLY A 290 -19.62 11.00 -8.59
N VAL A 291 -18.83 11.75 -7.84
CA VAL A 291 -18.42 13.13 -8.20
C VAL A 291 -17.22 13.17 -9.15
N GLY A 292 -16.62 12.03 -9.45
CA GLY A 292 -15.39 11.89 -10.24
C GLY A 292 -14.23 11.38 -9.39
N PRO A 293 -13.35 10.51 -9.96
CA PRO A 293 -12.12 10.08 -9.31
C PRO A 293 -11.34 11.28 -8.75
N MET A 294 -10.81 11.16 -7.53
CA MET A 294 -10.10 12.21 -6.81
C MET A 294 -10.95 13.40 -6.31
N HIS A 295 -12.21 13.56 -6.70
CA HIS A 295 -12.98 14.78 -6.47
C HIS A 295 -13.48 14.99 -5.03
N PHE A 296 -13.22 14.06 -4.10
CA PHE A 296 -13.29 14.39 -2.67
C PHE A 296 -12.34 15.55 -2.33
N SER A 297 -11.22 15.66 -3.03
CA SER A 297 -10.22 16.73 -2.87
C SER A 297 -10.62 18.06 -3.54
N ALA A 298 -11.73 18.12 -4.26
CA ALA A 298 -12.22 19.36 -4.86
C ALA A 298 -12.99 20.25 -3.87
N VAL A 299 -13.39 19.68 -2.72
CA VAL A 299 -14.11 20.41 -1.67
C VAL A 299 -13.20 20.52 -0.44
N PRO A 300 -12.50 21.66 -0.27
CA PRO A 300 -11.60 21.87 0.85
C PRO A 300 -12.35 21.75 2.19
N ASN A 301 -11.74 21.05 3.12
CA ASN A 301 -12.18 20.95 4.50
C ASN A 301 -10.97 21.05 5.45
N SER A 302 -11.19 21.23 6.74
CA SER A 302 -10.14 21.41 7.74
C SER A 302 -9.42 20.10 8.16
N VAL A 303 -9.77 18.94 7.56
CA VAL A 303 -9.34 17.63 8.08
C VAL A 303 -8.43 16.85 7.14
N GLY A 304 -8.73 16.85 5.83
CA GLY A 304 -7.91 16.12 4.87
C GLY A 304 -8.57 15.87 3.52
N ALA A 305 -7.75 15.66 2.50
CA ALA A 305 -8.14 15.55 1.10
C ALA A 305 -8.68 14.17 0.69
N HIS A 306 -8.95 13.28 1.64
CA HIS A 306 -9.56 11.97 1.37
C HIS A 306 -10.31 11.43 2.60
N PRO A 307 -11.31 10.56 2.43
CA PRO A 307 -12.17 10.09 3.54
C PRO A 307 -11.46 9.24 4.59
N ARG A 308 -10.23 8.76 4.33
CA ARG A 308 -9.54 7.77 5.17
C ARG A 308 -10.37 6.50 5.39
N GLN A 309 -11.22 6.18 4.43
CA GLN A 309 -12.09 5.01 4.42
C GLN A 309 -12.36 4.64 2.96
N MET A 310 -11.86 3.47 2.56
CA MET A 310 -11.82 3.04 1.17
C MET A 310 -13.21 2.93 0.52
N LEU A 311 -14.17 2.32 1.20
CA LEU A 311 -15.50 2.09 0.61
C LEU A 311 -16.21 3.41 0.33
N LEU A 312 -16.24 4.32 1.32
CA LEU A 312 -16.85 5.64 1.13
C LEU A 312 -16.14 6.43 0.03
N GLN A 313 -14.81 6.31 -0.09
CA GLN A 313 -14.06 6.94 -1.17
C GLN A 313 -14.53 6.43 -2.54
N TRP A 314 -14.63 5.10 -2.71
CA TRP A 314 -15.08 4.52 -3.97
C TRP A 314 -16.53 4.88 -4.28
N PHE A 315 -17.43 4.84 -3.30
CA PHE A 315 -18.82 5.24 -3.50
C PHE A 315 -18.97 6.72 -3.84
N ALA A 316 -18.26 7.60 -3.11
CA ALA A 316 -18.32 9.05 -3.35
C ALA A 316 -17.75 9.44 -4.72
N GLU A 317 -16.59 8.91 -5.07
CA GLU A 317 -15.82 9.35 -6.25
C GLU A 317 -16.14 8.57 -7.52
N TRP A 318 -16.36 7.24 -7.42
CA TRP A 318 -16.58 6.35 -8.58
C TRP A 318 -18.03 5.88 -8.72
N GLY A 319 -18.87 6.19 -7.72
CA GLY A 319 -20.28 5.82 -7.67
C GLY A 319 -20.55 4.40 -7.17
N GLY A 320 -21.84 4.14 -6.90
CA GLY A 320 -22.29 2.90 -6.26
C GLY A 320 -22.03 1.65 -7.08
N VAL A 321 -22.21 1.71 -8.39
CA VAL A 321 -22.02 0.55 -9.26
C VAL A 321 -20.54 0.14 -9.28
N ALA A 322 -19.63 1.08 -9.54
CA ALA A 322 -18.19 0.78 -9.54
C ALA A 322 -17.70 0.35 -8.14
N GLY A 323 -18.15 1.01 -7.08
CA GLY A 323 -17.84 0.66 -5.70
C GLY A 323 -18.26 -0.77 -5.34
N LEU A 324 -19.50 -1.18 -5.66
CA LEU A 324 -19.99 -2.54 -5.44
C LEU A 324 -19.20 -3.59 -6.22
N LEU A 325 -18.83 -3.29 -7.46
CA LEU A 325 -18.03 -4.19 -8.29
C LEU A 325 -16.62 -4.38 -7.72
N VAL A 326 -15.99 -3.31 -7.21
CA VAL A 326 -14.67 -3.37 -6.52
C VAL A 326 -14.76 -4.23 -5.27
N VAL A 327 -15.78 -4.01 -4.42
CA VAL A 327 -16.03 -4.84 -3.23
C VAL A 327 -16.23 -6.31 -3.61
N GLY A 328 -17.03 -6.57 -4.64
CA GLY A 328 -17.27 -7.92 -5.15
C GLY A 328 -15.97 -8.61 -5.60
N LEU A 329 -15.09 -7.89 -6.32
CA LEU A 329 -13.77 -8.42 -6.72
C LEU A 329 -12.87 -8.71 -5.53
N MET A 330 -12.85 -7.84 -4.51
CA MET A 330 -12.08 -8.05 -3.29
C MET A 330 -12.55 -9.29 -2.53
N ILE A 331 -13.85 -9.41 -2.30
CA ILE A 331 -14.46 -10.59 -1.65
C ILE A 331 -14.14 -11.86 -2.45
N LEU A 332 -14.33 -11.83 -3.76
CA LEU A 332 -14.05 -12.96 -4.64
C LEU A 332 -12.58 -13.38 -4.57
N GLY A 333 -11.66 -12.42 -4.57
CA GLY A 333 -10.21 -12.65 -4.44
C GLY A 333 -9.85 -13.31 -3.10
N LEU A 334 -10.36 -12.77 -1.99
CA LEU A 334 -10.13 -13.30 -0.65
C LEU A 334 -10.74 -14.70 -0.46
N LEU A 335 -11.96 -14.94 -0.94
CA LEU A 335 -12.60 -16.26 -0.89
C LEU A 335 -11.84 -17.29 -1.71
N ARG A 336 -11.29 -16.88 -2.87
CA ARG A 336 -10.46 -17.76 -3.70
C ARG A 336 -9.15 -18.11 -3.00
N GLY A 337 -8.48 -17.12 -2.41
CA GLY A 337 -7.28 -17.33 -1.59
C GLY A 337 -7.55 -18.25 -0.40
N ALA A 338 -8.66 -18.06 0.31
CA ALA A 338 -9.07 -18.91 1.43
C ALA A 338 -9.33 -20.36 0.99
N ARG A 339 -9.99 -20.57 -0.16
CA ARG A 339 -10.17 -21.92 -0.73
C ARG A 339 -8.84 -22.56 -1.10
N TYR A 340 -7.98 -21.81 -1.79
CA TYR A 340 -6.65 -22.30 -2.16
C TYR A 340 -5.83 -22.70 -0.94
N LEU A 341 -5.85 -21.89 0.13
CA LEU A 341 -5.21 -22.19 1.40
C LEU A 341 -5.70 -23.50 2.04
N ARG A 342 -6.99 -23.75 1.99
CA ARG A 342 -7.57 -24.99 2.54
C ARG A 342 -7.16 -26.24 1.77
N GLU A 343 -7.03 -26.12 0.45
CA GLU A 343 -6.83 -27.25 -0.45
C GLU A 343 -5.34 -27.59 -0.66
N GLN A 344 -4.50 -26.55 -0.83
CA GLN A 344 -3.13 -26.72 -1.32
C GLN A 344 -2.14 -25.69 -0.74
N GLY A 345 -2.62 -24.76 0.12
CA GLY A 345 -1.83 -23.60 0.56
C GLY A 345 -0.66 -23.98 1.46
N ASP A 346 0.43 -23.25 1.27
CA ASP A 346 1.62 -23.28 2.10
C ASP A 346 1.69 -22.05 3.07
N SER A 347 2.77 -21.98 3.86
CA SER A 347 3.00 -20.85 4.78
C SER A 347 3.06 -19.50 4.06
N MET A 348 3.58 -19.46 2.80
CA MET A 348 3.66 -18.22 2.01
C MET A 348 2.28 -17.76 1.54
N ASP A 349 1.39 -18.68 1.19
CA ASP A 349 0.01 -18.37 0.84
C ASP A 349 -0.77 -17.85 2.05
N ALA A 350 -0.54 -18.41 3.23
CA ALA A 350 -1.13 -17.93 4.48
C ALA A 350 -0.68 -16.49 4.79
N GLY A 351 0.61 -16.21 4.67
CA GLY A 351 1.16 -14.87 4.86
C GLY A 351 0.62 -13.86 3.85
N LEU A 352 0.56 -14.25 2.58
CA LEU A 352 0.02 -13.40 1.51
C LEU A 352 -1.47 -13.09 1.73
N TRP A 353 -2.25 -14.10 2.07
CA TRP A 353 -3.67 -13.92 2.36
C TRP A 353 -3.90 -13.02 3.57
N LEU A 354 -3.14 -13.25 4.65
CA LEU A 354 -3.20 -12.43 5.86
C LEU A 354 -2.81 -10.97 5.58
N ALA A 355 -1.77 -10.75 4.78
CA ALA A 355 -1.34 -9.42 4.37
C ALA A 355 -2.45 -8.67 3.63
N LEU A 356 -3.12 -9.33 2.68
CA LEU A 356 -4.23 -8.75 1.92
C LEU A 356 -5.44 -8.45 2.82
N VAL A 357 -5.82 -9.36 3.72
CA VAL A 357 -6.93 -9.09 4.65
C VAL A 357 -6.57 -7.96 5.61
N SER A 358 -5.38 -7.99 6.22
CA SER A 358 -4.95 -6.96 7.17
C SER A 358 -4.96 -5.56 6.55
N VAL A 359 -4.41 -5.41 5.35
CA VAL A 359 -4.34 -4.12 4.67
C VAL A 359 -5.72 -3.64 4.19
N LEU A 360 -6.62 -4.54 3.79
CA LEU A 360 -7.99 -4.19 3.39
C LEU A 360 -8.84 -3.76 4.59
N VAL A 361 -8.66 -4.39 5.76
CA VAL A 361 -9.31 -3.95 7.01
C VAL A 361 -8.74 -2.59 7.44
N LEU A 362 -7.41 -2.41 7.38
CA LEU A 362 -6.78 -1.12 7.68
C LEU A 362 -7.28 -0.02 6.75
N ALA A 363 -7.52 -0.31 5.47
CA ALA A 363 -8.06 0.63 4.48
C ALA A 363 -9.47 1.16 4.82
N GLN A 364 -10.18 0.54 5.76
CA GLN A 364 -11.48 1.06 6.26
C GLN A 364 -11.31 2.18 7.28
N VAL A 365 -10.10 2.39 7.79
CA VAL A 365 -9.81 3.41 8.80
C VAL A 365 -8.57 4.25 8.47
N ASP A 366 -7.96 4.03 7.28
CA ASP A 366 -6.75 4.74 6.85
C ASP A 366 -6.68 4.87 5.32
N GLY A 367 -5.80 5.77 4.82
CA GLY A 367 -5.64 6.13 3.42
C GLY A 367 -4.76 5.17 2.59
N VAL A 368 -4.88 3.86 2.75
CA VAL A 368 -4.06 2.86 2.02
C VAL A 368 -4.14 3.03 0.50
N PHE A 369 -5.33 3.35 -0.02
CA PHE A 369 -5.59 3.53 -1.45
C PHE A 369 -5.22 4.92 -1.98
N VAL A 370 -4.53 5.72 -1.18
CA VAL A 370 -4.08 7.06 -1.52
C VAL A 370 -2.56 7.17 -1.50
N MET A 371 -1.91 6.50 -0.56
CA MET A 371 -0.46 6.59 -0.38
C MET A 371 0.28 5.83 -1.49
N PRO A 372 1.19 6.49 -2.24
CA PRO A 372 1.79 5.94 -3.47
C PRO A 372 2.52 4.62 -3.27
N PHE A 373 3.37 4.56 -2.24
CA PHE A 373 4.16 3.36 -1.94
C PHE A 373 3.26 2.18 -1.58
N THR A 374 2.31 2.37 -0.65
CA THR A 374 1.44 1.29 -0.17
C THR A 374 0.47 0.81 -1.23
N GLN A 375 -0.06 1.70 -2.10
CA GLN A 375 -0.84 1.31 -3.28
C GLN A 375 -0.06 0.37 -4.19
N THR A 376 1.20 0.70 -4.47
CA THR A 376 2.00 -0.06 -5.44
C THR A 376 2.47 -1.38 -4.85
N VAL A 377 2.82 -1.43 -3.55
CA VAL A 377 3.10 -2.69 -2.86
C VAL A 377 1.86 -3.57 -2.79
N LEU A 378 0.69 -3.01 -2.54
CA LEU A 378 -0.57 -3.77 -2.58
C LEU A 378 -0.82 -4.36 -3.97
N ALA A 379 -0.62 -3.59 -5.04
CA ALA A 379 -0.75 -4.08 -6.42
C ALA A 379 0.27 -5.19 -6.73
N LEU A 380 1.50 -5.09 -6.22
CA LEU A 380 2.51 -6.16 -6.28
C LEU A 380 2.00 -7.45 -5.63
N LEU A 381 1.47 -7.37 -4.40
CA LEU A 381 0.95 -8.53 -3.67
C LEU A 381 -0.29 -9.13 -4.34
N VAL A 382 -1.19 -8.29 -4.86
CA VAL A 382 -2.34 -8.75 -5.67
C VAL A 382 -1.87 -9.51 -6.90
N GLY A 383 -0.87 -9.01 -7.63
CA GLY A 383 -0.28 -9.70 -8.77
C GLY A 383 0.33 -11.06 -8.41
N ILE A 384 1.03 -11.15 -7.27
CA ILE A 384 1.57 -12.42 -6.74
C ILE A 384 0.42 -13.38 -6.37
N ALA A 385 -0.61 -12.89 -5.69
CA ALA A 385 -1.79 -13.67 -5.32
C ALA A 385 -2.53 -14.21 -6.56
N MET A 386 -2.69 -13.39 -7.59
CA MET A 386 -3.28 -13.82 -8.86
C MET A 386 -2.48 -14.96 -9.51
N ALA A 387 -1.16 -14.86 -9.52
CA ALA A 387 -0.29 -15.90 -10.06
C ALA A 387 -0.36 -17.22 -9.30
N ARG A 388 -0.56 -17.18 -7.98
CA ARG A 388 -0.60 -18.38 -7.12
C ARG A 388 -2.00 -19.02 -7.07
N TRP A 389 -3.04 -18.20 -6.98
CA TRP A 389 -4.42 -18.67 -6.69
C TRP A 389 -5.33 -18.76 -7.91
N SER A 390 -4.83 -18.39 -9.10
CA SER A 390 -5.62 -18.42 -10.33
C SER A 390 -4.94 -19.23 -11.42
N LYS A 391 -5.72 -20.03 -12.15
CA LYS A 391 -5.20 -20.67 -13.36
C LYS A 391 -5.05 -19.64 -14.46
N PRO A 392 -3.92 -19.59 -15.17
CA PRO A 392 -3.73 -18.68 -16.30
C PRO A 392 -4.70 -19.03 -17.44
N VAL A 393 -5.26 -17.99 -18.05
CA VAL A 393 -6.12 -18.11 -19.24
C VAL A 393 -5.45 -17.31 -20.36
N ALA A 394 -5.30 -17.91 -21.54
CA ALA A 394 -4.73 -17.19 -22.69
C ALA A 394 -5.66 -16.05 -23.12
N PRO A 395 -5.15 -14.83 -23.33
CA PRO A 395 -5.96 -13.70 -23.75
C PRO A 395 -6.40 -13.84 -25.22
N SER A 396 -7.62 -13.42 -25.52
CA SER A 396 -8.08 -13.26 -26.90
C SER A 396 -7.35 -12.09 -27.61
N PRO A 397 -7.30 -12.04 -28.95
CA PRO A 397 -6.74 -10.90 -29.67
C PRO A 397 -7.36 -9.55 -29.26
N ALA A 398 -8.67 -9.48 -29.11
CA ALA A 398 -9.37 -8.26 -28.68
C ALA A 398 -8.92 -7.78 -27.29
N GLN A 399 -8.75 -8.70 -26.34
CA GLN A 399 -8.24 -8.37 -25.00
C GLN A 399 -6.81 -7.83 -25.05
N ARG A 400 -5.96 -8.35 -25.92
CA ARG A 400 -4.61 -7.85 -26.12
C ARG A 400 -4.61 -6.40 -26.61
N TRP A 401 -5.42 -6.10 -27.62
CA TRP A 401 -5.55 -4.73 -28.15
C TRP A 401 -6.11 -3.77 -27.12
N LEU A 402 -7.12 -4.19 -26.37
CA LEU A 402 -7.68 -3.39 -25.29
C LEU A 402 -6.64 -3.05 -24.20
N CYS A 403 -5.87 -4.03 -23.73
CA CYS A 403 -4.81 -3.79 -22.75
C CYS A 403 -3.70 -2.89 -23.30
N ARG A 404 -3.35 -3.02 -24.58
CA ARG A 404 -2.41 -2.10 -25.24
C ARG A 404 -2.95 -0.68 -25.32
N GLY A 405 -4.20 -0.53 -25.73
CA GLY A 405 -4.89 0.77 -25.73
C GLY A 405 -4.89 1.42 -24.35
N LEU A 406 -5.27 0.64 -23.31
CA LEU A 406 -5.23 1.10 -21.93
C LEU A 406 -3.81 1.48 -21.48
N ALA A 407 -2.79 0.69 -21.84
CA ALA A 407 -1.40 0.98 -21.54
C ALA A 407 -0.94 2.30 -22.18
N VAL A 408 -1.33 2.56 -23.44
CA VAL A 408 -1.04 3.83 -24.12
C VAL A 408 -1.67 5.01 -23.36
N VAL A 409 -2.94 4.90 -22.96
CA VAL A 409 -3.62 5.97 -22.21
C VAL A 409 -2.90 6.23 -20.89
N VAL A 410 -2.55 5.19 -20.13
CA VAL A 410 -1.79 5.32 -18.88
C VAL A 410 -0.46 6.00 -19.10
N ILE A 411 0.32 5.59 -20.12
CA ILE A 411 1.62 6.19 -20.43
C ILE A 411 1.46 7.67 -20.79
N VAL A 412 0.48 8.01 -21.61
CA VAL A 412 0.27 9.41 -22.07
C VAL A 412 -0.12 10.30 -20.89
N VAL A 413 -1.10 9.87 -20.07
CA VAL A 413 -1.59 10.68 -18.94
C VAL A 413 -0.50 10.82 -17.86
N LEU A 414 0.10 9.70 -17.42
CA LEU A 414 1.11 9.75 -16.37
C LEU A 414 2.44 10.35 -16.87
N GLY A 415 2.80 10.12 -18.14
CA GLY A 415 3.94 10.78 -18.78
C GLY A 415 3.75 12.30 -18.86
N ARG A 416 2.54 12.78 -19.18
CA ARG A 416 2.23 14.22 -19.14
C ARG A 416 2.43 14.79 -17.73
N VAL A 417 1.97 14.09 -16.69
CA VAL A 417 2.19 14.53 -15.30
C VAL A 417 3.68 14.61 -14.98
N LEU A 418 4.45 13.58 -15.33
CA LEU A 418 5.91 13.57 -15.12
C LEU A 418 6.64 14.70 -15.83
N LEU A 419 6.23 15.05 -17.06
CA LEU A 419 6.91 16.05 -17.86
C LEU A 419 6.49 17.49 -17.55
N LEU A 420 5.22 17.72 -17.18
CA LEU A 420 4.68 19.08 -17.06
C LEU A 420 4.48 19.53 -15.59
N GLU A 421 4.23 18.60 -14.66
CA GLU A 421 3.93 18.98 -13.28
C GLU A 421 5.15 18.81 -12.36
N VAL A 422 5.90 17.72 -12.52
CA VAL A 422 7.05 17.45 -11.65
C VAL A 422 8.09 18.57 -11.65
N PRO A 423 8.46 19.21 -12.79
CA PRO A 423 9.45 20.30 -12.78
C PRO A 423 9.03 21.53 -11.96
N GLY A 424 7.74 21.75 -11.78
CA GLY A 424 7.19 22.89 -11.02
C GLY A 424 6.67 22.54 -9.63
N LEU A 425 6.87 21.30 -9.17
CA LEU A 425 6.21 20.78 -7.97
C LEU A 425 6.63 21.50 -6.70
N THR A 426 7.94 21.71 -6.50
CA THR A 426 8.49 22.45 -5.33
C THR A 426 7.95 23.87 -5.26
N ALA A 427 7.96 24.61 -6.38
CA ALA A 427 7.41 25.96 -6.43
C ALA A 427 5.88 26.00 -6.18
N ALA A 428 5.16 24.97 -6.59
CA ALA A 428 3.73 24.83 -6.30
C ALA A 428 3.47 24.54 -4.81
N GLU A 429 4.32 23.76 -4.16
CA GLU A 429 4.26 23.46 -2.73
C GLU A 429 4.57 24.71 -1.90
N GLU A 430 5.64 25.44 -2.22
CA GLU A 430 5.98 26.72 -1.58
C GLU A 430 4.83 27.72 -1.65
N ARG A 431 4.25 27.91 -2.83
CA ARG A 431 3.11 28.80 -3.03
C ARG A 431 1.88 28.36 -2.22
N TYR A 432 1.64 27.05 -2.13
CA TYR A 432 0.54 26.53 -1.32
C TYR A 432 0.75 26.83 0.17
N LEU A 433 1.98 26.64 0.67
CA LEU A 433 2.34 26.93 2.07
C LEU A 433 2.21 28.43 2.39
N GLU A 434 2.61 29.30 1.46
CA GLU A 434 2.45 30.76 1.59
C GLU A 434 0.98 31.18 1.71
N ILE A 435 0.10 30.60 0.88
CA ILE A 435 -1.33 30.96 0.83
C ILE A 435 -2.11 30.38 2.02
N HIS A 436 -1.82 29.13 2.40
CA HIS A 436 -2.63 28.37 3.36
C HIS A 436 -1.98 28.20 4.73
N GLY A 437 -0.76 28.72 4.95
CA GLY A 437 -0.09 28.73 6.26
C GLY A 437 0.33 27.36 6.77
N GLY A 438 0.41 26.35 5.91
CA GLY A 438 0.74 24.98 6.26
C GLY A 438 -0.49 24.07 6.39
N GLY A 439 -0.27 22.78 6.47
CA GLY A 439 -1.31 21.77 6.58
C GLY A 439 -1.27 20.80 5.40
N GLU A 440 -0.37 19.80 5.51
CA GLU A 440 -0.31 18.73 4.54
C GLU A 440 -1.59 17.89 4.54
N ALA A 441 -2.16 17.69 3.37
CA ALA A 441 -3.35 16.88 3.14
C ALA A 441 -3.11 15.88 1.99
N PRO A 442 -2.15 14.93 2.13
CA PRO A 442 -1.65 14.12 1.02
C PRO A 442 -2.78 13.41 0.28
N ARG A 443 -2.79 13.60 -1.04
CA ARG A 443 -3.68 12.91 -1.98
C ARG A 443 -2.91 12.51 -3.24
N PHE A 444 -3.06 13.21 -4.38
CA PHE A 444 -2.19 12.99 -5.53
C PHE A 444 -0.79 13.54 -5.23
N TRP A 445 -0.71 14.80 -4.86
CA TRP A 445 0.46 15.47 -4.29
C TRP A 445 0.27 15.74 -2.80
N ILE A 446 1.31 16.17 -2.09
CA ILE A 446 1.27 16.45 -0.65
C ILE A 446 0.28 17.55 -0.28
N GLN A 447 0.06 18.52 -1.16
CA GLN A 447 -0.89 19.62 -0.99
C GLN A 447 -2.35 19.11 -0.90
N GLY A 448 -2.65 18.04 -1.62
CA GLY A 448 -3.89 17.27 -1.52
C GLY A 448 -5.08 17.79 -2.29
N TRP A 449 -5.25 19.09 -2.40
CA TRP A 449 -6.44 19.71 -2.98
C TRP A 449 -6.34 19.84 -4.50
N ILE A 450 -7.48 19.69 -5.17
CA ILE A 450 -7.62 20.07 -6.57
C ILE A 450 -7.73 21.60 -6.60
N PRO A 451 -6.84 22.33 -7.28
CA PRO A 451 -7.00 23.75 -7.49
C PRO A 451 -8.29 24.03 -8.28
N MET A 452 -9.18 24.85 -7.73
CA MET A 452 -10.37 25.34 -8.43
C MET A 452 -10.04 26.58 -9.24
#